data_496fd3c5b212ca31215397a39969712b
#
_entry.id   496fd3c5b212ca31215397a39969712b
#
_cell.length_a   1.000
_cell.length_b   1.000
_cell.length_c   1.000
_cell.angle_alpha   90.00
_cell.angle_beta   90.00
_cell.angle_gamma   90.00
#
_symmetry.space_group_name_H-M   'P 1'
#
loop_
_entity.id
_entity.type
_entity.pdbx_description
1 polymer ?
#
loop_
_entity_poly.entity_id
_entity_poly.type
_entity_poly.pdbx_seq_one_letter_code
_entity_poly.pdbx_strand_id
1 'polypeptide(L)'
;MTLRARQRAPRAGDEGSAAVDFVLVGGLVTVLFLGVLQLGFALHVRTLLIDSAAEGARLGARLESGPDDAESRTKELIGSALSDRYARDVTTSVVEVGGVEMIEVRVRAPMPVIALLGPSGTQEVRAHALVETPW
;
A
#
# COMPACT_ATOMS: atom_id res chain seq x y z
N MET A 1 -43.11 22.08 58.30
CA MET A 1 -41.67 21.79 58.19
C MET A 1 -41.41 21.43 56.70
N THR A 2 -41.04 22.43 55.91
CA THR A 2 -40.93 22.34 54.47
C THR A 2 -39.45 22.18 54.10
N LEU A 3 -39.09 20.97 53.64
CA LEU A 3 -37.77 20.67 53.09
C LEU A 3 -37.62 21.36 51.73
N ARG A 4 -36.88 22.48 51.69
CA ARG A 4 -36.43 23.08 50.44
C ARG A 4 -35.38 22.19 49.81
N ALA A 5 -35.74 21.48 48.75
CA ALA A 5 -34.80 20.83 47.85
C ALA A 5 -33.88 21.91 47.25
N ARG A 6 -32.61 21.92 47.64
CA ARG A 6 -31.57 22.73 46.98
C ARG A 6 -31.38 22.18 45.55
N GLN A 7 -32.00 22.82 44.60
CA GLN A 7 -31.62 22.69 43.20
C GLN A 7 -30.18 23.15 43.02
N ARG A 8 -29.27 22.23 42.84
CA ARG A 8 -27.89 22.55 42.40
C ARG A 8 -27.99 23.13 41.00
N ALA A 9 -27.70 24.41 40.87
CA ALA A 9 -27.54 25.06 39.57
C ALA A 9 -26.42 24.32 38.78
N PRO A 10 -26.61 24.03 37.49
CA PRO A 10 -25.57 23.48 36.67
C PRO A 10 -24.39 24.45 36.65
N ARG A 11 -23.19 23.92 36.95
CA ARG A 11 -21.96 24.71 36.89
C ARG A 11 -21.67 24.99 35.43
N ALA A 12 -21.59 26.28 35.06
CA ALA A 12 -21.24 26.76 33.72
C ALA A 12 -19.88 26.31 33.20
N GLY A 13 -19.11 25.53 33.99
CA GLY A 13 -17.85 24.91 33.59
C GLY A 13 -17.98 23.53 32.94
N ASP A 14 -19.12 22.83 33.09
CA ASP A 14 -19.30 21.46 32.55
C ASP A 14 -19.60 21.44 31.05
N GLU A 15 -20.25 22.48 30.51
CA GLU A 15 -20.59 22.56 29.09
C GLU A 15 -19.36 22.79 28.21
N GLY A 16 -18.39 23.57 28.69
CA GLY A 16 -17.12 23.79 27.99
C GLY A 16 -16.23 22.52 27.96
N SER A 17 -16.21 21.78 29.06
CA SER A 17 -15.47 20.51 29.17
C SER A 17 -16.01 19.45 28.21
N ALA A 18 -17.32 19.28 28.15
CA ALA A 18 -17.95 18.30 27.24
C ALA A 18 -17.68 18.60 25.75
N ALA A 19 -17.65 19.88 25.36
CA ALA A 19 -17.33 20.29 23.99
C ALA A 19 -15.85 19.98 23.64
N VAL A 20 -14.94 20.24 24.56
CA VAL A 20 -13.50 19.94 24.39
C VAL A 20 -13.30 18.43 24.31
N ASP A 21 -13.91 17.65 25.19
CA ASP A 21 -13.82 16.19 25.17
C ASP A 21 -14.36 15.61 23.86
N PHE A 22 -15.49 16.12 23.37
CA PHE A 22 -16.05 15.72 22.08
C PHE A 22 -15.09 15.98 20.92
N VAL A 23 -14.46 17.16 20.87
CA VAL A 23 -13.50 17.52 19.81
C VAL A 23 -12.25 16.66 19.89
N LEU A 24 -11.74 16.40 21.09
CA LEU A 24 -10.55 15.55 21.28
C LEU A 24 -10.82 14.09 20.86
N VAL A 25 -11.93 13.52 21.29
CA VAL A 25 -12.32 12.15 20.90
C VAL A 25 -12.60 12.09 19.41
N GLY A 26 -13.31 13.05 18.85
CA GLY A 26 -13.56 13.13 17.40
C GLY A 26 -12.28 13.25 16.60
N GLY A 27 -11.33 14.06 17.06
CA GLY A 27 -9.99 14.18 16.46
C GLY A 27 -9.21 12.87 16.51
N LEU A 28 -9.19 12.19 17.65
CA LEU A 28 -8.52 10.90 17.82
C LEU A 28 -9.12 9.84 16.89
N VAL A 29 -10.45 9.74 16.83
CA VAL A 29 -11.15 8.78 15.96
C VAL A 29 -10.83 9.07 14.49
N THR A 30 -10.81 10.35 14.10
CA THR A 30 -10.47 10.75 12.72
C THR A 30 -9.03 10.34 12.36
N VAL A 31 -8.06 10.60 13.24
CA VAL A 31 -6.66 10.21 13.03
C VAL A 31 -6.52 8.69 12.92
N LEU A 32 -7.18 7.94 13.79
CA LEU A 32 -7.20 6.48 13.75
C LEU A 32 -7.79 5.96 12.44
N PHE A 33 -8.92 6.51 12.02
CA PHE A 33 -9.59 6.13 10.77
C PHE A 33 -8.70 6.41 9.55
N LEU A 34 -8.06 7.58 9.48
CA LEU A 34 -7.12 7.92 8.42
C LEU A 34 -5.91 6.97 8.42
N GLY A 35 -5.40 6.59 9.59
CA GLY A 35 -4.32 5.61 9.70
C GLY A 35 -4.70 4.23 9.15
N VAL A 36 -5.90 3.75 9.42
CA VAL A 36 -6.43 2.48 8.88
C VAL A 36 -6.59 2.56 7.37
N LEU A 37 -7.14 3.66 6.85
CA LEU A 37 -7.28 3.88 5.40
C LEU A 37 -5.91 3.91 4.71
N GLN A 38 -4.93 4.59 5.30
CA GLN A 38 -3.58 4.66 4.75
C GLN A 38 -2.93 3.28 4.70
N LEU A 39 -3.05 2.49 5.76
CA LEU A 39 -2.55 1.11 5.78
C LEU A 39 -3.22 0.25 4.71
N GLY A 40 -4.55 0.31 4.61
CA GLY A 40 -5.30 -0.43 3.60
C GLY A 40 -4.87 -0.07 2.18
N PHE A 41 -4.67 1.22 1.91
CA PHE A 41 -4.20 1.68 0.59
C PHE A 41 -2.76 1.23 0.31
N ALA A 42 -1.86 1.30 1.28
CA ALA A 42 -0.48 0.82 1.14
C ALA A 42 -0.43 -0.67 0.81
N LEU A 43 -1.22 -1.49 1.50
CA LEU A 43 -1.34 -2.92 1.24
C LEU A 43 -1.93 -3.20 -0.15
N HIS A 44 -2.96 -2.45 -0.55
CA HIS A 44 -3.56 -2.57 -1.87
C HIS A 44 -2.55 -2.28 -2.99
N VAL A 45 -1.81 -1.18 -2.90
CA VAL A 45 -0.73 -0.86 -3.85
C VAL A 45 0.32 -1.97 -3.90
N ARG A 46 0.75 -2.47 -2.73
CA ARG A 46 1.72 -3.56 -2.66
C ARG A 46 1.23 -4.83 -3.37
N THR A 47 -0.02 -5.21 -3.17
CA THR A 47 -0.62 -6.38 -3.84
C THR A 47 -0.61 -6.21 -5.35
N LEU A 48 -1.04 -5.05 -5.86
CA LEU A 48 -1.01 -4.75 -7.29
C LEU A 48 0.39 -4.80 -7.90
N LEU A 49 1.40 -4.33 -7.17
CA LEU A 49 2.80 -4.41 -7.62
C LEU A 49 3.29 -5.86 -7.69
N ILE A 50 2.96 -6.68 -6.70
CA ILE A 50 3.30 -8.12 -6.69
C ILE A 50 2.62 -8.85 -7.84
N ASP A 51 1.33 -8.63 -8.06
CA ASP A 51 0.56 -9.26 -9.12
C ASP A 51 1.09 -8.86 -10.51
N SER A 52 1.40 -7.56 -10.69
CA SER A 52 1.99 -7.06 -11.94
C SER A 52 3.38 -7.66 -12.22
N ALA A 53 4.22 -7.75 -11.20
CA ALA A 53 5.55 -8.36 -11.31
C ALA A 53 5.45 -9.86 -11.61
N ALA A 54 4.53 -10.58 -10.97
CA ALA A 54 4.32 -12.00 -11.21
C ALA A 54 3.81 -12.28 -12.62
N GLU A 55 2.88 -11.48 -13.13
CA GLU A 55 2.38 -11.61 -14.50
C GLU A 55 3.46 -11.28 -15.52
N GLY A 56 4.26 -10.22 -15.29
CA GLY A 56 5.41 -9.91 -16.14
C GLY A 56 6.44 -11.04 -16.15
N ALA A 57 6.79 -11.59 -14.99
CA ALA A 57 7.71 -12.72 -14.90
C ALA A 57 7.21 -13.95 -15.67
N ARG A 58 5.92 -14.28 -15.57
CA ARG A 58 5.32 -15.39 -16.34
C ARG A 58 5.38 -15.15 -17.84
N LEU A 59 5.14 -13.92 -18.30
CA LEU A 59 5.26 -13.61 -19.73
C LEU A 59 6.71 -13.78 -20.19
N GLY A 60 7.68 -13.20 -19.47
CA GLY A 60 9.09 -13.29 -19.82
C GLY A 60 9.68 -14.70 -19.74
N ALA A 61 9.05 -15.58 -18.98
CA ALA A 61 9.49 -16.98 -18.83
C ALA A 61 9.05 -17.91 -19.98
N ARG A 62 8.20 -17.45 -20.90
CA ARG A 62 7.74 -18.23 -22.05
C ARG A 62 8.86 -18.43 -23.08
N LEU A 63 8.77 -19.50 -23.88
CA LEU A 63 9.78 -19.93 -24.85
C LEU A 63 10.25 -18.86 -25.84
N GLU A 64 9.37 -17.93 -26.24
CA GLU A 64 9.68 -16.89 -27.23
C GLU A 64 9.76 -15.49 -26.61
N SER A 65 9.83 -15.40 -25.29
CA SER A 65 9.86 -14.15 -24.53
C SER A 65 11.15 -14.06 -23.71
N GLY A 66 11.39 -12.92 -23.11
CA GLY A 66 12.59 -12.69 -22.31
C GLY A 66 12.42 -11.62 -21.25
N PRO A 67 13.52 -11.23 -20.58
CA PRO A 67 13.51 -10.21 -19.54
C PRO A 67 12.92 -8.88 -20.00
N ASP A 68 13.16 -8.46 -21.24
CA ASP A 68 12.64 -7.19 -21.79
C ASP A 68 11.11 -7.22 -21.93
N ASP A 69 10.54 -8.37 -22.31
CA ASP A 69 9.09 -8.56 -22.38
C ASP A 69 8.46 -8.54 -20.98
N ALA A 70 9.14 -9.18 -20.02
CA ALA A 70 8.75 -9.17 -18.62
C ALA A 70 8.70 -7.74 -18.06
N GLU A 71 9.73 -6.93 -18.33
CA GLU A 71 9.81 -5.54 -17.92
C GLU A 71 8.69 -4.70 -18.52
N SER A 72 8.53 -4.78 -19.84
CA SER A 72 7.52 -4.03 -20.58
C SER A 72 6.11 -4.35 -20.10
N ARG A 73 5.80 -5.63 -19.92
CA ARG A 73 4.50 -6.06 -19.41
C ARG A 73 4.24 -5.61 -17.98
N THR A 74 5.23 -5.71 -17.11
CA THR A 74 5.12 -5.23 -15.73
C THR A 74 4.83 -3.74 -15.68
N LYS A 75 5.56 -2.93 -16.45
CA LYS A 75 5.35 -1.47 -16.53
C LYS A 75 3.96 -1.11 -17.04
N GLU A 76 3.49 -1.79 -18.08
CA GLU A 76 2.13 -1.60 -18.62
C GLU A 76 1.06 -1.87 -17.57
N LEU A 77 1.15 -2.99 -16.87
CA LEU A 77 0.18 -3.37 -15.82
C LEU A 77 0.17 -2.38 -14.65
N ILE A 78 1.34 -1.99 -14.17
CA ILE A 78 1.45 -1.00 -13.09
C ILE A 78 0.90 0.36 -13.53
N GLY A 79 1.26 0.83 -14.73
CA GLY A 79 0.80 2.11 -15.26
C GLY A 79 -0.71 2.17 -15.42
N SER A 80 -1.34 1.07 -15.88
CA SER A 80 -2.78 0.98 -16.05
C SER A 80 -3.56 0.87 -14.74
N ALA A 81 -3.01 0.17 -13.73
CA ALA A 81 -3.68 -0.09 -12.45
C ALA A 81 -3.46 1.01 -11.41
N LEU A 82 -2.31 1.67 -11.43
CA LEU A 82 -1.92 2.68 -10.45
C LEU A 82 -1.59 4.03 -11.11
N SER A 83 -0.34 4.20 -11.50
CA SER A 83 0.16 5.33 -12.29
C SER A 83 1.61 5.08 -12.69
N ASP A 84 2.09 5.81 -13.69
CA ASP A 84 3.46 5.67 -14.24
C ASP A 84 4.56 5.89 -13.21
N ARG A 85 4.30 6.67 -12.16
CA ARG A 85 5.28 6.90 -11.08
C ARG A 85 5.67 5.62 -10.35
N TYR A 86 4.79 4.63 -10.29
CA TYR A 86 5.04 3.33 -9.66
C TYR A 86 5.75 2.35 -10.60
N ALA A 87 5.77 2.64 -11.91
CA ALA A 87 6.40 1.83 -12.94
C ALA A 87 7.81 2.30 -13.35
N ARG A 88 8.39 3.28 -12.64
CA ARG A 88 9.67 3.90 -13.06
C ARG A 88 10.89 3.03 -12.82
N ASP A 89 10.88 2.23 -11.77
CA ASP A 89 12.00 1.38 -11.38
C ASP A 89 11.56 -0.09 -11.39
N VAL A 90 11.50 -0.63 -12.59
CA VAL A 90 11.25 -2.06 -12.85
C VAL A 90 12.50 -2.63 -13.48
N THR A 91 13.06 -3.66 -12.90
CA THR A 91 14.24 -4.36 -13.40
C THR A 91 13.95 -5.85 -13.51
N THR A 92 14.51 -6.46 -14.55
CA THR A 92 14.34 -7.87 -14.85
C THR A 92 15.69 -8.54 -15.05
N SER A 93 15.81 -9.78 -14.66
CA SER A 93 17.03 -10.57 -14.83
C SER A 93 16.72 -12.05 -14.90
N VAL A 94 17.61 -12.81 -15.53
CA VAL A 94 17.61 -14.27 -15.41
C VAL A 94 18.43 -14.61 -14.19
N VAL A 95 17.87 -15.39 -13.29
CA VAL A 95 18.52 -15.86 -12.07
C VAL A 95 18.46 -17.40 -12.02
N GLU A 96 19.47 -18.01 -11.45
CA GLU A 96 19.50 -19.45 -11.21
C GLU A 96 19.25 -19.75 -9.74
N VAL A 97 18.22 -20.52 -9.46
CA VAL A 97 17.88 -20.95 -8.10
C VAL A 97 17.78 -22.47 -8.07
N GLY A 98 18.69 -23.11 -7.33
CA GLY A 98 18.70 -24.56 -7.21
C GLY A 98 18.97 -25.30 -8.53
N GLY A 99 19.72 -24.71 -9.46
CA GLY A 99 20.01 -25.30 -10.78
C GLY A 99 18.89 -25.08 -11.81
N VAL A 100 17.92 -24.22 -11.51
CA VAL A 100 16.80 -23.90 -12.40
C VAL A 100 16.83 -22.41 -12.77
N GLU A 101 16.78 -22.11 -14.06
CA GLU A 101 16.70 -20.75 -14.55
C GLU A 101 15.30 -20.17 -14.33
N MET A 102 15.27 -18.95 -13.82
CA MET A 102 14.05 -18.19 -13.56
C MET A 102 14.18 -16.77 -14.08
N ILE A 103 13.08 -16.19 -14.52
CA ILE A 103 12.96 -14.74 -14.69
C ILE A 103 12.61 -14.13 -13.34
N GLU A 104 13.46 -13.25 -12.85
CA GLU A 104 13.17 -12.40 -11.70
C GLU A 104 12.72 -11.02 -12.19
N VAL A 105 11.57 -10.57 -11.71
CA VAL A 105 11.09 -9.18 -11.86
C VAL A 105 11.15 -8.50 -10.51
N ARG A 106 11.83 -7.38 -10.45
CA ARG A 106 11.96 -6.54 -9.26
C ARG A 106 11.37 -5.18 -9.54
N VAL A 107 10.47 -4.74 -8.68
CA VAL A 107 9.84 -3.43 -8.76
C VAL A 107 10.15 -2.66 -7.49
N ARG A 108 10.70 -1.46 -7.65
CA ARG A 108 10.85 -0.48 -6.57
C ARG A 108 9.89 0.67 -6.82
N ALA A 109 9.01 0.91 -5.89
CA ALA A 109 7.99 1.93 -6.01
C ALA A 109 7.92 2.80 -4.76
N PRO A 110 7.52 4.08 -4.89
CA PRO A 110 7.32 4.93 -3.73
C PRO A 110 6.20 4.36 -2.85
N MET A 111 6.32 4.52 -1.54
CA MET A 111 5.20 4.22 -0.65
C MET A 111 4.07 5.23 -0.91
N PRO A 112 2.83 4.76 -1.02
CA PRO A 112 1.70 5.66 -1.15
C PRO A 112 1.50 6.43 0.16
N VAL A 113 1.52 7.75 0.07
CA VAL A 113 1.27 8.66 1.18
C VAL A 113 -0.11 9.28 0.97
N ILE A 114 -1.03 9.03 1.91
CA ILE A 114 -2.31 9.70 1.99
C ILE A 114 -2.17 10.73 3.11
N ALA A 115 -2.40 11.99 2.79
CA ALA A 115 -2.11 13.13 3.65
C ALA A 115 -0.60 13.30 3.97
N LEU A 116 -0.24 14.36 4.68
CA LEU A 116 1.15 14.73 4.98
C LEU A 116 1.84 13.83 6.03
N LEU A 117 1.17 12.79 6.49
CA LEU A 117 1.62 11.89 7.55
C LEU A 117 1.73 10.46 6.98
N GLY A 118 2.91 10.07 6.54
CA GLY A 118 3.20 8.70 6.12
C GLY A 118 4.70 8.46 6.07
N PRO A 119 5.16 7.21 6.20
CA PRO A 119 6.57 6.90 6.03
C PRO A 119 6.98 7.26 4.60
N SER A 120 7.90 8.21 4.48
CA SER A 120 8.59 8.46 3.22
C SER A 120 9.55 7.30 2.99
N GLY A 121 9.37 6.59 1.88
CA GLY A 121 10.23 5.46 1.56
C GLY A 121 9.85 4.82 0.24
N THR A 122 10.67 3.88 -0.15
CA THR A 122 10.41 2.98 -1.29
C THR A 122 10.08 1.60 -0.76
N GLN A 123 9.14 0.94 -1.42
CA GLN A 123 8.88 -0.48 -1.23
C GLN A 123 9.46 -1.26 -2.40
N GLU A 124 10.00 -2.43 -2.12
CA GLU A 124 10.48 -3.36 -3.13
C GLU A 124 9.63 -4.61 -3.11
N VAL A 125 9.23 -5.06 -4.30
CA VAL A 125 8.59 -6.36 -4.51
C VAL A 125 9.37 -7.14 -5.56
N ARG A 126 9.34 -8.46 -5.44
CA ARG A 126 10.00 -9.39 -6.37
C ARG A 126 9.05 -10.51 -6.72
N ALA A 127 9.12 -10.94 -7.97
CA ALA A 127 8.41 -12.12 -8.45
C ALA A 127 9.34 -12.95 -9.34
N HIS A 128 9.12 -14.25 -9.36
CA HIS A 128 9.91 -15.20 -10.13
C HIS A 128 8.98 -16.11 -10.93
N ALA A 129 9.43 -16.48 -12.13
CA ALA A 129 8.78 -17.51 -12.93
C ALA A 129 9.84 -18.42 -13.57
N LEU A 130 9.55 -19.71 -13.61
CA LEU A 130 10.41 -20.72 -14.23
C LEU A 130 10.48 -20.49 -15.73
N VAL A 131 11.70 -20.45 -16.29
CA VAL A 131 11.90 -20.37 -17.74
C VAL A 131 11.42 -21.68 -18.38
N GLU A 132 10.55 -21.56 -19.38
CA GLU A 132 10.10 -22.72 -20.16
C GLU A 132 11.25 -23.23 -21.01
N THR A 133 11.64 -24.49 -20.83
CA THR A 133 12.63 -25.18 -21.67
C THR A 133 11.93 -26.08 -22.68
N PRO A 134 12.35 -26.05 -23.97
CA PRO A 134 11.83 -27.01 -24.92
C PRO A 134 12.29 -28.43 -24.53
N TRP A 135 11.44 -29.39 -24.74
CA TRP A 135 11.70 -30.84 -24.54
C TRP A 135 12.81 -31.35 -25.44
#